data_b62d8eea988bcb203ea60a4a50f233d4
#
_entry.id   b62d8eea988bcb203ea60a4a50f233d4
#
_cell.length_a   1.000
_cell.length_b   1.000
_cell.length_c   1.000
_cell.angle_alpha   90.00
_cell.angle_beta   90.00
_cell.angle_gamma   90.00
#
_symmetry.space_group_name_H-M   'P 1'
#
loop_
_entity.id
_entity.type
_entity.pdbx_description
1 polymer ?
#
loop_
_entity_poly.entity_id
_entity_poly.type
_entity_poly.pdbx_seq_one_letter_code
_entity_poly.pdbx_strand_id
1 'polypeptide(L)'
;KYPPVGERGVSTESRNNHYGLSGTGVSEFPRAQNRSTIIGAIIETATAIADLDVILKIPELDFLSVGTMDLTYACGVPGDIHNIDVQRLKMNIYQKIIGAGKTALDKTFTEEEIERGKENGIGCFYVASDMELIKKGLEQRIKYL
;
A
#
# COMPACT_ATOMS: atom_id res chain seq x y z
N LYS A 1 11.55 11.06 5.81
CA LYS A 1 12.99 10.78 5.91
C LYS A 1 13.62 11.62 7.02
N TYR A 2 14.73 11.14 7.60
CA TYR A 2 15.55 11.87 8.57
C TYR A 2 16.53 12.81 7.85
N PRO A 3 17.07 13.82 8.56
CA PRO A 3 18.11 14.68 7.99
C PRO A 3 19.31 13.87 7.45
N PRO A 4 20.00 14.32 6.39
CA PRO A 4 19.76 15.56 5.62
C PRO A 4 18.68 15.42 4.53
N VAL A 5 18.06 14.25 4.34
CA VAL A 5 17.10 13.96 3.28
C VAL A 5 15.70 14.50 3.60
N GLY A 6 15.36 14.65 4.87
CA GLY A 6 14.09 15.16 5.36
C GLY A 6 14.25 15.80 6.73
N GLU A 7 13.11 16.10 7.38
CA GLU A 7 13.04 16.86 8.63
C GLU A 7 12.51 16.04 9.84
N ARG A 8 12.47 14.71 9.71
CA ARG A 8 11.95 13.85 10.79
C ARG A 8 12.81 13.93 12.03
N GLY A 9 12.18 14.16 13.20
CA GLY A 9 12.85 14.12 14.51
C GLY A 9 13.40 12.73 14.85
N VAL A 10 14.54 12.69 15.52
CA VAL A 10 15.18 11.45 15.96
C VAL A 10 14.78 11.13 17.38
N SER A 11 14.29 9.92 17.64
CA SER A 11 14.13 9.34 18.96
C SER A 11 14.85 8.01 19.02
N THR A 12 15.74 7.86 19.97
CA THR A 12 16.52 6.63 20.16
C THR A 12 15.76 5.57 20.96
N GLU A 13 14.72 5.95 21.69
CA GLU A 13 13.95 5.08 22.59
C GLU A 13 12.63 4.60 21.97
N SER A 14 12.39 4.92 20.70
CA SER A 14 11.16 4.53 20.02
C SER A 14 11.19 3.08 19.53
N ARG A 15 9.99 2.51 19.31
CA ARG A 15 9.85 1.12 18.83
C ARG A 15 10.62 0.84 17.54
N ASN A 16 10.67 1.79 16.61
CA ASN A 16 11.39 1.64 15.33
C ASN A 16 12.92 1.59 15.51
N ASN A 17 13.44 1.98 16.67
CA ASN A 17 14.85 1.80 17.05
C ASN A 17 15.03 0.70 18.11
N HIS A 18 14.11 -0.28 18.15
CA HIS A 18 14.13 -1.37 19.14
C HIS A 18 14.33 -0.88 20.58
N TYR A 19 13.72 0.27 20.93
CA TYR A 19 13.84 0.91 22.25
C TYR A 19 15.29 1.20 22.68
N GLY A 20 16.16 1.49 21.73
CA GLY A 20 17.59 1.74 21.98
C GLY A 20 18.45 0.47 22.13
N LEU A 21 17.84 -0.71 21.99
CA LEU A 21 18.53 -2.00 22.19
C LEU A 21 19.23 -2.52 20.92
N SER A 22 19.08 -1.83 19.78
CA SER A 22 19.61 -2.31 18.48
C SER A 22 21.16 -2.28 18.39
N GLY A 23 21.84 -1.63 19.31
CA GLY A 23 23.29 -1.40 19.23
C GLY A 23 23.70 -0.42 18.12
N THR A 24 22.75 0.06 17.30
CA THR A 24 23.02 1.04 16.23
C THR A 24 23.23 2.41 16.84
N GLY A 25 24.36 3.03 16.59
CA GLY A 25 24.67 4.38 17.11
C GLY A 25 23.68 5.45 16.61
N VAL A 26 23.48 6.48 17.43
CA VAL A 26 22.52 7.57 17.15
C VAL A 26 22.73 8.22 15.79
N SER A 27 23.97 8.29 15.32
CA SER A 27 24.31 8.86 14.00
C SER A 27 24.02 7.93 12.83
N GLU A 28 24.11 6.63 13.02
CA GLU A 28 23.91 5.63 11.95
C GLU A 28 22.43 5.23 11.81
N PHE A 29 21.67 5.23 12.92
CA PHE A 29 20.25 4.87 12.92
C PHE A 29 19.43 5.66 11.88
N PRO A 30 19.50 7.01 11.81
CA PRO A 30 18.74 7.78 10.81
C PRO A 30 19.11 7.40 9.37
N ARG A 31 20.39 7.16 9.10
CA ARG A 31 20.87 6.75 7.77
C ARG A 31 20.34 5.37 7.37
N ALA A 32 20.41 4.40 8.29
CA ALA A 32 19.89 3.06 8.08
C ALA A 32 18.36 3.11 7.83
N GLN A 33 17.62 3.86 8.63
CA GLN A 33 16.18 4.04 8.45
C GLN A 33 15.83 4.71 7.11
N ASN A 34 16.56 5.73 6.69
CA ASN A 34 16.34 6.38 5.40
C ASN A 34 16.53 5.41 4.21
N ARG A 35 17.45 4.45 4.33
CA ARG A 35 17.66 3.40 3.30
C ARG A 35 16.58 2.33 3.32
N SER A 36 16.09 1.93 4.49
CA SER A 36 15.17 0.79 4.65
C SER A 36 13.68 1.18 4.65
N THR A 37 13.35 2.46 4.88
CA THR A 37 11.94 2.88 4.92
C THR A 37 11.33 2.87 3.53
N ILE A 38 10.29 2.05 3.36
CA ILE A 38 9.45 1.99 2.16
C ILE A 38 8.25 2.92 2.37
N ILE A 39 7.94 3.75 1.39
CA ILE A 39 6.83 4.72 1.44
C ILE A 39 5.83 4.37 0.35
N GLY A 40 4.57 4.19 0.74
CA GLY A 40 3.48 3.97 -0.20
C GLY A 40 2.36 4.99 -0.04
N ALA A 41 1.55 5.11 -1.08
CA ALA A 41 0.32 5.90 -1.07
C ALA A 41 -0.86 5.09 -1.58
N ILE A 42 -2.07 5.43 -1.13
CA ILE A 42 -3.33 4.85 -1.61
C ILE A 42 -4.04 5.89 -2.46
N ILE A 43 -4.38 5.53 -3.67
CA ILE A 43 -5.18 6.34 -4.61
C ILE A 43 -6.63 5.90 -4.47
N GLU A 44 -7.47 6.76 -3.90
CA GLU A 44 -8.84 6.39 -3.54
C GLU A 44 -9.84 7.56 -3.63
N THR A 45 -9.36 8.79 -3.88
CA THR A 45 -10.22 9.99 -3.99
C THR A 45 -10.20 10.55 -5.40
N ALA A 46 -11.27 11.26 -5.78
CA ALA A 46 -11.35 11.93 -7.07
C ALA A 46 -10.17 12.90 -7.30
N THR A 47 -9.75 13.61 -6.23
CA THR A 47 -8.60 14.53 -6.32
C THR A 47 -7.30 13.76 -6.56
N ALA A 48 -7.05 12.67 -5.82
CA ALA A 48 -5.84 11.85 -6.01
C ALA A 48 -5.79 11.23 -7.42
N ILE A 49 -6.94 10.87 -7.99
CA ILE A 49 -7.03 10.37 -9.37
C ILE A 49 -6.68 11.49 -10.37
N ALA A 50 -7.21 12.69 -10.17
CA ALA A 50 -6.91 13.83 -11.03
C ALA A 50 -5.43 14.22 -10.97
N ASP A 51 -4.81 14.15 -9.79
CA ASP A 51 -3.42 14.51 -9.55
C ASP A 51 -2.42 13.34 -9.73
N LEU A 52 -2.89 12.18 -10.21
CA LEU A 52 -2.08 10.96 -10.28
C LEU A 52 -0.75 11.18 -11.01
N ASP A 53 -0.75 11.88 -12.13
CA ASP A 53 0.46 12.13 -12.93
C ASP A 53 1.48 13.02 -12.20
N VAL A 54 1.03 13.84 -11.25
CA VAL A 54 1.89 14.64 -10.35
C VAL A 54 2.41 13.77 -9.22
N ILE A 55 1.55 12.96 -8.60
CA ILE A 55 1.90 12.04 -7.52
C ILE A 55 2.96 11.04 -8.00
N LEU A 56 2.82 10.51 -9.21
CA LEU A 56 3.77 9.55 -9.78
C LEU A 56 5.19 10.11 -10.00
N LYS A 57 5.34 11.43 -10.06
CA LYS A 57 6.65 12.09 -10.17
C LYS A 57 7.39 12.24 -8.84
N ILE A 58 6.76 11.92 -7.70
CA ILE A 58 7.39 11.98 -6.38
C ILE A 58 8.39 10.83 -6.27
N PRO A 59 9.71 11.10 -6.22
CA PRO A 59 10.72 10.04 -6.28
C PRO A 59 10.75 9.15 -5.04
N GLU A 60 10.32 9.67 -3.88
CA GLU A 60 10.31 8.97 -2.60
C GLU A 60 9.17 7.96 -2.44
N LEU A 61 8.19 7.94 -3.34
CA LEU A 61 7.15 6.92 -3.35
C LEU A 61 7.66 5.63 -3.98
N ASP A 62 7.70 4.57 -3.20
CA ASP A 62 8.18 3.25 -3.63
C ASP A 62 7.04 2.44 -4.28
N PHE A 63 5.83 2.51 -3.72
CA PHE A 63 4.67 1.81 -4.24
C PHE A 63 3.38 2.64 -4.11
N LEU A 64 2.38 2.30 -4.93
CA LEU A 64 1.04 2.83 -4.81
C LEU A 64 0.00 1.71 -4.89
N SER A 65 -1.09 1.91 -4.17
CA SER A 65 -2.25 1.00 -4.13
C SER A 65 -3.51 1.77 -4.52
N VAL A 66 -4.57 1.05 -4.85
CA VAL A 66 -5.90 1.63 -5.11
C VAL A 66 -6.85 1.20 -4.00
N GLY A 67 -7.45 2.16 -3.30
CA GLY A 67 -8.52 1.93 -2.33
C GLY A 67 -9.84 1.67 -3.05
N THR A 68 -10.08 0.41 -3.46
CA THR A 68 -11.21 0.06 -4.34
C THR A 68 -12.56 0.42 -3.73
N MET A 69 -12.73 0.25 -2.41
CA MET A 69 -13.98 0.59 -1.73
C MET A 69 -14.26 2.11 -1.84
N ASP A 70 -13.28 2.94 -1.48
CA ASP A 70 -13.41 4.40 -1.54
C ASP A 70 -13.52 4.89 -2.99
N LEU A 71 -12.87 4.20 -3.93
CA LEU A 71 -13.01 4.47 -5.35
C LEU A 71 -14.46 4.33 -5.85
N THR A 72 -15.25 3.38 -5.28
CA THR A 72 -16.68 3.24 -5.62
C THR A 72 -17.47 4.51 -5.27
N TYR A 73 -17.14 5.15 -4.15
CA TYR A 73 -17.77 6.42 -3.75
C TYR A 73 -17.35 7.56 -4.68
N ALA A 74 -16.08 7.63 -5.06
CA ALA A 74 -15.60 8.61 -6.02
C ALA A 74 -16.26 8.46 -7.41
N CYS A 75 -16.64 7.24 -7.78
CA CYS A 75 -17.34 6.91 -9.02
C CYS A 75 -18.87 7.04 -8.93
N GLY A 76 -19.44 7.36 -7.76
CA GLY A 76 -20.88 7.49 -7.57
C GLY A 76 -21.66 6.16 -7.54
N VAL A 77 -20.96 5.04 -7.27
CA VAL A 77 -21.52 3.69 -7.16
C VAL A 77 -21.13 3.04 -5.81
N PRO A 78 -21.52 3.61 -4.65
CA PRO A 78 -21.03 3.26 -3.35
C PRO A 78 -21.13 1.75 -3.04
N GLY A 79 -20.02 1.12 -2.67
CA GLY A 79 -19.94 -0.28 -2.27
C GLY A 79 -19.91 -1.30 -3.41
N ASP A 80 -20.18 -0.90 -4.65
CA ASP A 80 -20.15 -1.79 -5.83
C ASP A 80 -18.70 -1.96 -6.35
N ILE A 81 -17.91 -2.71 -5.60
CA ILE A 81 -16.51 -2.98 -5.96
C ILE A 81 -16.33 -3.78 -7.25
N HIS A 82 -17.39 -4.46 -7.72
CA HIS A 82 -17.39 -5.23 -8.96
C HIS A 82 -17.88 -4.45 -10.17
N ASN A 83 -18.27 -3.18 -9.99
CA ASN A 83 -18.69 -2.30 -11.06
C ASN A 83 -17.62 -2.24 -12.16
N ILE A 84 -18.05 -2.43 -13.41
CA ILE A 84 -17.12 -2.55 -14.54
C ILE A 84 -16.28 -1.26 -14.76
N ASP A 85 -16.88 -0.10 -14.52
CA ASP A 85 -16.18 1.18 -14.69
C ASP A 85 -15.17 1.43 -13.56
N VAL A 86 -15.51 1.02 -12.32
CA VAL A 86 -14.59 1.03 -11.16
C VAL A 86 -13.39 0.12 -11.43
N GLN A 87 -13.63 -1.11 -11.89
CA GLN A 87 -12.56 -2.05 -12.18
C GLN A 87 -11.68 -1.58 -13.35
N ARG A 88 -12.28 -0.99 -14.38
CA ARG A 88 -11.55 -0.40 -15.51
C ARG A 88 -10.68 0.78 -15.04
N LEU A 89 -11.23 1.67 -14.21
CA LEU A 89 -10.49 2.79 -13.66
C LEU A 89 -9.33 2.32 -12.76
N LYS A 90 -9.58 1.34 -11.88
CA LYS A 90 -8.56 0.70 -11.05
C LYS A 90 -7.40 0.18 -11.90
N MET A 91 -7.69 -0.57 -12.95
CA MET A 91 -6.65 -1.10 -13.84
C MET A 91 -5.90 0.00 -14.58
N ASN A 92 -6.58 1.05 -15.04
CA ASN A 92 -5.92 2.20 -15.67
C ASN A 92 -4.95 2.90 -14.71
N ILE A 93 -5.33 3.06 -13.43
CA ILE A 93 -4.45 3.62 -12.40
C ILE A 93 -3.21 2.72 -12.22
N TYR A 94 -3.38 1.40 -12.12
CA TYR A 94 -2.24 0.48 -12.00
C TYR A 94 -1.31 0.54 -13.20
N GLN A 95 -1.83 0.58 -14.43
CA GLN A 95 -0.99 0.71 -15.63
C GLN A 95 -0.17 2.02 -15.62
N LYS A 96 -0.75 3.12 -15.16
CA LYS A 96 0.00 4.37 -14.98
C LYS A 96 1.09 4.26 -13.92
N ILE A 97 0.83 3.60 -12.78
CA ILE A 97 1.80 3.36 -11.71
C ILE A 97 2.99 2.55 -12.25
N ILE A 98 2.70 1.45 -12.93
CA ILE A 98 3.70 0.56 -13.54
C ILE A 98 4.49 1.31 -14.62
N GLY A 99 3.80 2.03 -15.49
CA GLY A 99 4.43 2.83 -16.56
C GLY A 99 5.34 3.95 -16.05
N ALA A 100 5.10 4.44 -14.82
CA ALA A 100 5.97 5.38 -14.13
C ALA A 100 7.17 4.72 -13.41
N GLY A 101 7.35 3.40 -13.55
CA GLY A 101 8.43 2.64 -12.91
C GLY A 101 8.24 2.42 -11.41
N LYS A 102 7.02 2.60 -10.90
CA LYS A 102 6.71 2.37 -9.48
C LYS A 102 6.01 1.02 -9.30
N THR A 103 6.09 0.47 -8.08
CA THR A 103 5.43 -0.79 -7.75
C THR A 103 3.94 -0.56 -7.52
N ALA A 104 3.10 -1.29 -8.25
CA ALA A 104 1.67 -1.39 -7.95
C ALA A 104 1.45 -2.45 -6.87
N LEU A 105 0.64 -2.11 -5.85
CA LEU A 105 0.19 -3.02 -4.80
C LEU A 105 -1.32 -3.19 -4.89
N ASP A 106 -1.78 -4.44 -5.05
CA ASP A 106 -3.22 -4.76 -5.04
C ASP A 106 -3.60 -5.62 -3.84
N LYS A 107 -4.84 -5.46 -3.38
CA LYS A 107 -5.46 -6.33 -2.40
C LYS A 107 -6.13 -7.49 -3.12
N THR A 108 -5.74 -8.71 -2.76
CA THR A 108 -6.24 -9.94 -3.39
C THR A 108 -6.70 -10.93 -2.34
N PHE A 109 -7.69 -11.75 -2.69
CA PHE A 109 -8.31 -12.72 -1.79
C PHE A 109 -8.22 -14.15 -2.30
N THR A 110 -7.93 -14.33 -3.61
CA THR A 110 -7.87 -15.63 -4.27
C THR A 110 -6.59 -15.79 -5.08
N GLU A 111 -6.25 -17.04 -5.38
CA GLU A 111 -5.10 -17.39 -6.21
C GLU A 111 -5.26 -16.82 -7.63
N GLU A 112 -6.48 -16.92 -8.19
CA GLU A 112 -6.78 -16.39 -9.52
C GLU A 112 -6.59 -14.87 -9.62
N GLU A 113 -6.93 -14.13 -8.55
CA GLU A 113 -6.69 -12.69 -8.49
C GLU A 113 -5.19 -12.37 -8.47
N ILE A 114 -4.40 -13.16 -7.74
CA ILE A 114 -2.94 -13.00 -7.69
C ILE A 114 -2.33 -13.26 -9.05
N GLU A 115 -2.68 -14.38 -9.71
CA GLU A 115 -2.14 -14.72 -11.03
C GLU A 115 -2.52 -13.65 -12.06
N ARG A 116 -3.77 -13.26 -12.12
CA ARG A 116 -4.21 -12.16 -12.99
C ARG A 116 -3.50 -10.85 -12.69
N GLY A 117 -3.25 -10.56 -11.41
CA GLY A 117 -2.48 -9.39 -10.99
C GLY A 117 -1.06 -9.42 -11.54
N LYS A 118 -0.38 -10.55 -11.40
CA LYS A 118 0.98 -10.77 -11.95
C LYS A 118 1.02 -10.58 -13.47
N GLU A 119 0.06 -11.16 -14.20
CA GLU A 119 -0.07 -10.99 -15.64
C GLU A 119 -0.22 -9.53 -16.06
N ASN A 120 -0.86 -8.71 -15.22
CA ASN A 120 -1.03 -7.27 -15.42
C ASN A 120 0.12 -6.43 -14.87
N GLY A 121 1.21 -7.05 -14.38
CA GLY A 121 2.40 -6.37 -13.89
C GLY A 121 2.31 -5.87 -12.45
N ILE A 122 1.31 -6.32 -11.66
CA ILE A 122 1.24 -6.00 -10.24
C ILE A 122 2.41 -6.68 -9.52
N GLY A 123 3.26 -5.89 -8.87
CA GLY A 123 4.49 -6.37 -8.23
C GLY A 123 4.37 -6.70 -6.75
N CYS A 124 3.27 -6.30 -6.10
CA CYS A 124 3.08 -6.52 -4.67
C CYS A 124 1.61 -6.81 -4.35
N PHE A 125 1.37 -7.69 -3.37
CA PHE A 125 0.02 -8.10 -2.99
C PHE A 125 -0.20 -7.99 -1.48
N TYR A 126 -1.30 -7.35 -1.09
CA TYR A 126 -1.83 -7.40 0.26
C TYR A 126 -2.82 -8.56 0.34
N VAL A 127 -2.45 -9.60 1.07
CA VAL A 127 -3.20 -10.87 1.06
C VAL A 127 -4.19 -11.02 2.22
N ALA A 128 -3.95 -10.39 3.36
CA ALA A 128 -4.87 -10.41 4.49
C ALA A 128 -4.49 -9.37 5.56
N SER A 129 -5.46 -8.97 6.40
CA SER A 129 -5.20 -8.35 7.69
C SER A 129 -5.23 -9.39 8.81
N ASP A 130 -4.66 -9.04 9.96
CA ASP A 130 -4.78 -9.82 11.19
C ASP A 130 -6.25 -10.05 11.57
N MET A 131 -7.09 -9.02 11.47
CA MET A 131 -8.54 -9.11 11.73
C MET A 131 -9.25 -10.07 10.78
N GLU A 132 -8.92 -10.06 9.48
CA GLU A 132 -9.49 -11.00 8.51
C GLU A 132 -9.08 -12.44 8.83
N LEU A 133 -7.82 -12.66 9.20
CA LEU A 133 -7.33 -13.98 9.56
C LEU A 133 -7.98 -14.50 10.85
N ILE A 134 -8.10 -13.66 11.88
CA ILE A 134 -8.77 -14.01 13.14
C ILE A 134 -10.24 -14.34 12.87
N LYS A 135 -10.96 -13.49 12.13
CA LYS A 135 -12.37 -13.70 11.79
C LYS A 135 -12.57 -15.03 11.06
N LYS A 136 -11.81 -15.28 9.98
CA LYS A 136 -11.88 -16.53 9.23
C LYS A 136 -11.57 -17.75 10.10
N GLY A 137 -10.56 -17.65 10.97
CA GLY A 137 -10.20 -18.71 11.91
C GLY A 137 -11.32 -19.03 12.89
N LEU A 138 -12.00 -18.03 13.44
CA LEU A 138 -13.14 -18.19 14.33
C LEU A 138 -14.35 -18.78 13.58
N GLU A 139 -14.70 -18.27 12.41
CA GLU A 139 -15.79 -18.78 11.58
C GLU A 139 -15.63 -20.27 11.24
N GLN A 140 -14.39 -20.71 10.98
CA GLN A 140 -14.10 -22.13 10.75
C GLN A 140 -14.34 -22.99 12.00
N ARG A 141 -14.02 -22.48 13.18
CA ARG A 141 -14.17 -23.22 14.47
C ARG A 141 -15.63 -23.30 14.92
N ILE A 142 -16.38 -22.21 14.78
CA ILE A 142 -17.81 -22.15 15.17
C ILE A 142 -18.67 -23.15 14.37
N LYS A 143 -18.24 -23.54 13.16
CA LYS A 143 -18.96 -24.56 12.37
C LYS A 143 -19.03 -25.94 13.05
N TYR A 144 -18.26 -26.20 14.08
CA TYR A 144 -18.25 -27.45 14.83
C TYR A 144 -19.07 -27.38 16.13
N LEU A 145 -19.67 -26.24 16.46
CA LEU A 145 -20.57 -26.01 17.58
C LEU A 145 -22.05 -26.09 17.16
#